data_5f7a58b1a5dd0c3d3b25cf136a2d649d
#
_entry.id   5f7a58b1a5dd0c3d3b25cf136a2d649d
#
_cell.length_a   1.000
_cell.length_b   1.000
_cell.length_c   1.000
_cell.angle_alpha   90.00
_cell.angle_beta   90.00
_cell.angle_gamma   90.00
#
_symmetry.space_group_name_H-M   'P 1'
#
loop_
_entity.id
_entity.type
_entity.pdbx_description
1 polymer ?
#
loop_
_entity_poly.entity_id
_entity_poly.type
_entity_poly.pdbx_seq_one_letter_code
_entity_poly.pdbx_strand_id
1 'polypeptide(L)'
;MKEHMVVNLLTRKFESSTEAEIFEQPKILDLILKTYLDYNNQIIMNAPKKVDKIVLVASGSSYHCARFSADLFGEIAGFEARAIYSSEFLLKKIVPHDRNILYIFITQSGETSDTLNALNKAKQLGVKTLCITNKENSTAWQTAEYRVNCLAGEEKSIASTKALTAQMLCLYLLALRYAQQKEVDVNEHLSQLKKLPEIIEKTLELDSKIKPLANFLSKYK
;
A
#
# COMPACT_ATOMS: atom_id res chain seq x y z
N MET A 1 -26.24 15.54 1.46
CA MET A 1 -25.28 15.25 0.39
C MET A 1 -24.60 13.88 0.54
N LYS A 2 -24.17 13.46 1.74
CA LYS A 2 -23.55 12.13 1.94
C LYS A 2 -24.50 10.94 1.68
N GLU A 3 -25.78 11.05 1.96
CA GLU A 3 -26.75 9.97 1.73
C GLU A 3 -27.07 9.71 0.26
N HIS A 4 -27.08 10.74 -0.59
CA HIS A 4 -27.35 10.56 -2.02
C HIS A 4 -26.24 9.84 -2.79
N MET A 5 -25.01 9.94 -2.34
CA MET A 5 -23.84 9.36 -3.01
C MET A 5 -23.66 7.88 -2.68
N VAL A 6 -23.91 7.48 -1.43
CA VAL A 6 -23.92 6.05 -1.02
C VAL A 6 -25.00 5.27 -1.78
N VAL A 7 -26.16 5.88 -2.03
CA VAL A 7 -27.26 5.27 -2.79
C VAL A 7 -26.85 5.03 -4.26
N ASN A 8 -26.10 5.94 -4.88
CA ASN A 8 -25.66 5.80 -6.28
C ASN A 8 -24.69 4.63 -6.50
N LEU A 9 -23.79 4.35 -5.56
CA LEU A 9 -22.87 3.21 -5.64
C LEU A 9 -23.58 1.87 -5.45
N LEU A 10 -24.60 1.81 -4.59
CA LEU A 10 -25.38 0.59 -4.33
C LEU A 10 -26.27 0.16 -5.51
N THR A 11 -26.63 1.09 -6.38
CA THR A 11 -27.50 0.85 -7.55
C THR A 11 -26.74 0.79 -8.88
N ARG A 12 -25.44 1.14 -8.89
CA ARG A 12 -24.63 1.14 -10.10
C ARG A 12 -24.37 -0.30 -10.57
N LYS A 13 -24.72 -0.59 -11.82
CA LYS A 13 -24.30 -1.82 -12.50
C LYS A 13 -22.95 -1.59 -13.14
N PHE A 14 -21.96 -2.37 -12.74
CA PHE A 14 -20.61 -2.34 -13.32
C PHE A 14 -20.52 -3.31 -14.50
N GLU A 15 -19.75 -2.93 -15.51
CA GLU A 15 -19.56 -3.74 -16.73
C GLU A 15 -18.47 -4.82 -16.53
N SER A 16 -17.58 -4.61 -15.54
CA SER A 16 -16.51 -5.55 -15.21
C SER A 16 -16.14 -5.50 -13.73
N SER A 17 -15.44 -6.53 -13.27
CA SER A 17 -14.83 -6.54 -11.92
C SER A 17 -13.85 -5.39 -11.74
N THR A 18 -13.06 -5.08 -12.77
CA THR A 18 -12.08 -3.97 -12.73
C THR A 18 -12.78 -2.62 -12.49
N GLU A 19 -13.88 -2.35 -13.19
CA GLU A 19 -14.66 -1.14 -12.96
C GLU A 19 -15.19 -1.09 -11.52
N ALA A 20 -15.79 -2.18 -11.04
CA ALA A 20 -16.29 -2.25 -9.67
C ALA A 20 -15.18 -1.97 -8.63
N GLU A 21 -14.04 -2.61 -8.79
CA GLU A 21 -12.88 -2.46 -7.90
C GLU A 21 -12.28 -1.05 -7.90
N ILE A 22 -12.31 -0.34 -9.05
CA ILE A 22 -11.93 1.08 -9.13
C ILE A 22 -12.86 1.94 -8.26
N PHE A 23 -14.16 1.69 -8.30
CA PHE A 23 -15.16 2.43 -7.52
C PHE A 23 -15.20 2.07 -6.02
N GLU A 24 -14.58 0.97 -5.61
CA GLU A 24 -14.44 0.61 -4.19
C GLU A 24 -13.33 1.42 -3.47
N GLN A 25 -12.41 2.05 -4.18
CA GLN A 25 -11.25 2.72 -3.60
C GLN A 25 -11.59 3.74 -2.50
N PRO A 26 -12.55 4.67 -2.65
CA PRO A 26 -12.87 5.64 -1.60
C PRO A 26 -13.21 4.98 -0.27
N LYS A 27 -14.03 3.94 -0.31
CA LYS A 27 -14.45 3.18 0.88
C LYS A 27 -13.28 2.45 1.54
N ILE A 28 -12.39 1.88 0.74
CA ILE A 28 -11.20 1.17 1.22
C ILE A 28 -10.24 2.15 1.90
N LEU A 29 -10.00 3.31 1.31
CA LEU A 29 -9.12 4.34 1.89
C LEU A 29 -9.68 4.86 3.22
N ASP A 30 -10.99 5.10 3.30
CA ASP A 30 -11.66 5.48 4.56
C ASP A 30 -11.51 4.39 5.63
N LEU A 31 -11.68 3.12 5.25
CA LEU A 31 -11.48 1.97 6.16
C LEU A 31 -10.05 1.90 6.69
N ILE A 32 -9.04 2.06 5.82
CA ILE A 32 -7.62 2.05 6.21
C ILE A 32 -7.34 3.17 7.21
N LEU A 33 -7.79 4.39 6.93
CA LEU A 33 -7.63 5.54 7.83
C LEU A 33 -8.27 5.29 9.19
N LYS A 34 -9.50 4.78 9.22
CA LYS A 34 -10.22 4.45 10.46
C LYS A 34 -9.57 3.31 11.25
N THR A 35 -8.91 2.37 10.56
CA THR A 35 -8.26 1.22 11.21
C THR A 35 -6.91 1.60 11.80
N TYR A 36 -6.13 2.44 11.12
CA TYR A 36 -4.75 2.72 11.49
C TYR A 36 -4.52 4.09 12.16
N LEU A 37 -5.56 4.92 12.30
CA LEU A 37 -5.49 6.16 13.06
C LEU A 37 -6.36 6.05 14.33
N ASP A 38 -5.78 6.38 15.48
CA ASP A 38 -6.55 6.55 16.71
C ASP A 38 -7.21 7.94 16.80
N TYR A 39 -7.96 8.17 17.88
CA TYR A 39 -8.65 9.44 18.11
C TYR A 39 -7.72 10.63 18.35
N ASN A 40 -6.45 10.37 18.72
CA ASN A 40 -5.40 11.39 18.87
C ASN A 40 -4.55 11.59 17.59
N ASN A 41 -4.95 11.01 16.47
CA ASN A 41 -4.18 11.00 15.23
C ASN A 41 -2.83 10.25 15.33
N GLN A 42 -2.68 9.34 16.31
CA GLN A 42 -1.52 8.47 16.37
C GLN A 42 -1.70 7.28 15.42
N ILE A 43 -0.64 6.90 14.74
CA ILE A 43 -0.68 5.79 13.79
C ILE A 43 -0.36 4.49 14.51
N ILE A 44 -1.35 3.59 14.58
CA ILE A 44 -1.33 2.32 15.32
C ILE A 44 -1.00 1.13 14.41
N MET A 45 0.15 1.16 13.75
CA MET A 45 0.62 0.06 12.88
C MET A 45 1.63 -0.83 13.59
N ASN A 46 1.54 -2.14 13.37
CA ASN A 46 2.50 -3.11 13.89
C ASN A 46 3.81 -3.08 13.07
N ALA A 47 4.81 -2.37 13.59
CA ALA A 47 6.13 -2.26 12.96
C ALA A 47 7.22 -2.03 14.02
N PRO A 48 8.50 -2.39 13.78
CA PRO A 48 9.58 -2.24 14.75
C PRO A 48 9.80 -0.78 15.13
N LYS A 49 10.21 -0.53 16.37
CA LYS A 49 10.46 0.83 16.87
C LYS A 49 11.81 1.40 16.41
N LYS A 50 12.86 0.57 16.39
CA LYS A 50 14.22 1.00 16.03
C LYS A 50 14.55 0.53 14.61
N VAL A 51 14.64 1.50 13.69
CA VAL A 51 14.98 1.31 12.29
C VAL A 51 15.88 2.46 11.87
N ASP A 52 16.98 2.15 11.16
CA ASP A 52 17.91 3.14 10.63
C ASP A 52 17.77 3.27 9.11
N LYS A 53 17.48 2.15 8.43
CA LYS A 53 17.33 2.08 6.97
C LYS A 53 16.11 1.23 6.58
N ILE A 54 15.54 1.51 5.42
CA ILE A 54 14.38 0.80 4.89
C ILE A 54 14.69 0.26 3.50
N VAL A 55 14.38 -1.00 3.28
CA VAL A 55 14.45 -1.64 1.95
C VAL A 55 13.07 -2.21 1.63
N LEU A 56 12.43 -1.68 0.60
CA LEU A 56 11.14 -2.15 0.13
C LEU A 56 11.35 -3.17 -0.99
N VAL A 57 10.74 -4.34 -0.86
CA VAL A 57 10.92 -5.48 -1.77
C VAL A 57 9.57 -5.90 -2.32
N ALA A 58 9.41 -5.89 -3.63
CA ALA A 58 8.14 -6.20 -4.27
C ALA A 58 8.31 -6.61 -5.74
N SER A 59 7.21 -7.09 -6.34
CA SER A 59 7.11 -7.43 -7.77
C SER A 59 5.89 -6.75 -8.40
N GLY A 60 5.91 -6.57 -9.71
CA GLY A 60 4.76 -6.04 -10.47
C GLY A 60 4.29 -4.67 -9.98
N SER A 61 2.98 -4.49 -9.88
CA SER A 61 2.36 -3.22 -9.43
C SER A 61 2.78 -2.81 -8.02
N SER A 62 2.97 -3.77 -7.11
CA SER A 62 3.45 -3.51 -5.76
C SER A 62 4.88 -2.92 -5.72
N TYR A 63 5.71 -3.16 -6.75
CA TYR A 63 7.01 -2.52 -6.86
C TYR A 63 6.89 -1.01 -7.13
N HIS A 64 5.87 -0.58 -7.88
CA HIS A 64 5.62 0.86 -8.09
C HIS A 64 5.20 1.54 -6.77
N CYS A 65 4.42 0.86 -5.92
CA CYS A 65 4.16 1.35 -4.56
C CYS A 65 5.46 1.47 -3.74
N ALA A 66 6.32 0.44 -3.81
CA ALA A 66 7.60 0.44 -3.12
C ALA A 66 8.50 1.60 -3.57
N ARG A 67 8.58 1.85 -4.88
CA ARG A 67 9.39 2.91 -5.48
C ARG A 67 8.93 4.30 -5.04
N PHE A 68 7.62 4.57 -5.15
CA PHE A 68 7.03 5.82 -4.67
C PHE A 68 7.27 6.04 -3.17
N SER A 69 7.09 4.98 -2.37
CA SER A 69 7.19 5.09 -0.92
C SER A 69 8.62 5.20 -0.42
N ALA A 70 9.62 4.74 -1.18
CA ALA A 70 11.02 4.96 -0.80
C ALA A 70 11.35 6.44 -0.68
N ASP A 71 10.84 7.27 -1.61
CA ASP A 71 11.02 8.72 -1.56
C ASP A 71 10.28 9.32 -0.34
N LEU A 72 9.05 8.86 -0.04
CA LEU A 72 8.28 9.30 1.14
C LEU A 72 9.00 9.00 2.47
N PHE A 73 9.59 7.83 2.63
CA PHE A 73 10.35 7.51 3.84
C PHE A 73 11.56 8.43 4.02
N GLY A 74 12.19 8.84 2.92
CA GLY A 74 13.27 9.83 2.94
C GLY A 74 12.79 11.23 3.32
N GLU A 75 11.80 11.73 2.61
CA GLU A 75 11.31 13.11 2.74
C GLU A 75 10.60 13.37 4.08
N ILE A 76 9.77 12.42 4.53
CA ILE A 76 8.91 12.62 5.71
C ILE A 76 9.61 12.17 6.99
N ALA A 77 10.25 11.00 6.96
CA ALA A 77 10.81 10.38 8.16
C ALA A 77 12.34 10.39 8.22
N GLY A 78 13.02 10.93 7.21
CA GLY A 78 14.48 11.08 7.16
C GLY A 78 15.22 9.75 7.13
N PHE A 79 14.66 8.70 6.50
CA PHE A 79 15.32 7.41 6.32
C PHE A 79 16.08 7.31 4.99
N GLU A 80 17.24 6.66 5.00
CA GLU A 80 17.76 6.08 3.78
C GLU A 80 16.86 4.92 3.36
N ALA A 81 16.07 5.10 2.31
CA ALA A 81 15.13 4.12 1.83
C ALA A 81 15.32 3.82 0.34
N ARG A 82 15.11 2.57 -0.06
CA ARG A 82 15.19 2.15 -1.46
C ARG A 82 14.23 1.02 -1.78
N ALA A 83 13.76 0.99 -3.02
CA ALA A 83 12.97 -0.11 -3.55
C ALA A 83 13.85 -1.06 -4.38
N ILE A 84 13.58 -2.36 -4.29
CA ILE A 84 14.28 -3.43 -5.01
C ILE A 84 13.23 -4.41 -5.54
N TYR A 85 13.37 -4.88 -6.78
CA TYR A 85 12.58 -6.00 -7.27
C TYR A 85 12.87 -7.27 -6.48
N SER A 86 11.83 -8.07 -6.21
CA SER A 86 11.98 -9.33 -5.46
C SER A 86 13.00 -10.27 -6.11
N SER A 87 13.00 -10.39 -7.42
CA SER A 87 13.96 -11.19 -8.19
C SER A 87 15.40 -10.67 -8.05
N GLU A 88 15.62 -9.35 -8.09
CA GLU A 88 16.94 -8.76 -7.87
C GLU A 88 17.42 -8.95 -6.42
N PHE A 89 16.50 -8.87 -5.46
CA PHE A 89 16.82 -9.11 -4.05
C PHE A 89 17.41 -10.52 -3.82
N LEU A 90 16.89 -11.51 -4.55
CA LEU A 90 17.37 -12.89 -4.47
C LEU A 90 18.83 -13.02 -4.92
N LEU A 91 19.28 -12.21 -5.89
CA LEU A 91 20.65 -12.22 -6.42
C LEU A 91 21.63 -11.43 -5.54
N LYS A 92 21.14 -10.50 -4.72
CA LYS A 92 22.02 -9.66 -3.88
C LYS A 92 22.57 -10.42 -2.69
N LYS A 93 23.86 -10.20 -2.38
CA LYS A 93 24.47 -10.61 -1.13
C LYS A 93 24.00 -9.63 -0.04
N ILE A 94 23.19 -10.13 0.89
CA ILE A 94 22.78 -9.36 2.06
C ILE A 94 23.80 -9.62 3.16
N VAL A 95 24.37 -8.55 3.70
CA VAL A 95 25.30 -8.64 4.81
C VAL A 95 24.51 -8.36 6.09
N PRO A 96 24.41 -9.33 7.05
CA PRO A 96 23.58 -9.20 8.26
C PRO A 96 24.09 -8.16 9.28
N HIS A 97 25.17 -7.43 8.96
CA HIS A 97 25.84 -6.53 9.91
C HIS A 97 25.09 -5.23 10.21
N ASP A 98 24.17 -4.82 9.31
CA ASP A 98 23.35 -3.64 9.55
C ASP A 98 22.10 -4.03 10.36
N ARG A 99 22.24 -3.96 11.67
CA ARG A 99 21.29 -4.51 12.66
C ARG A 99 19.92 -3.83 12.68
N ASN A 100 19.76 -2.68 12.07
CA ASN A 100 18.52 -1.89 12.11
C ASN A 100 17.92 -1.63 10.74
N ILE A 101 18.20 -2.43 9.72
CA ILE A 101 17.52 -2.38 8.44
C ILE A 101 16.18 -3.09 8.58
N LEU A 102 15.10 -2.42 8.18
CA LEU A 102 13.79 -3.03 7.99
C LEU A 102 13.59 -3.38 6.52
N TYR A 103 13.32 -4.65 6.25
CA TYR A 103 12.91 -5.12 4.93
C TYR A 103 11.39 -5.22 4.87
N ILE A 104 10.76 -4.41 4.01
CA ILE A 104 9.31 -4.37 3.82
C ILE A 104 8.97 -5.11 2.53
N PHE A 105 8.26 -6.23 2.66
CA PHE A 105 7.80 -7.06 1.55
C PHE A 105 6.35 -6.71 1.22
N ILE A 106 6.08 -6.32 -0.04
CA ILE A 106 4.77 -5.84 -0.45
C ILE A 106 4.21 -6.79 -1.50
N THR A 107 3.05 -7.37 -1.22
CA THR A 107 2.36 -8.31 -2.12
C THR A 107 0.86 -8.31 -1.85
N GLN A 108 0.04 -8.20 -2.89
CA GLN A 108 -1.42 -8.21 -2.74
C GLN A 108 -1.90 -9.58 -2.23
N SER A 109 -1.51 -10.66 -2.88
CA SER A 109 -1.97 -12.02 -2.56
C SER A 109 -1.27 -12.63 -1.35
N GLY A 110 -0.06 -12.15 -1.02
CA GLY A 110 0.81 -12.81 -0.04
C GLY A 110 1.40 -14.15 -0.53
N GLU A 111 1.20 -14.50 -1.81
CA GLU A 111 1.62 -15.79 -2.41
C GLU A 111 2.53 -15.59 -3.64
N THR A 112 2.97 -14.37 -3.94
CA THR A 112 3.86 -14.09 -5.07
C THR A 112 5.21 -14.79 -4.86
N SER A 113 5.54 -15.76 -5.70
CA SER A 113 6.69 -16.67 -5.56
C SER A 113 8.01 -15.94 -5.30
N ASP A 114 8.38 -14.96 -6.15
CA ASP A 114 9.63 -14.21 -5.99
C ASP A 114 9.66 -13.43 -4.67
N THR A 115 8.53 -12.85 -4.26
CA THR A 115 8.42 -12.09 -3.01
C THR A 115 8.52 -13.02 -1.79
N LEU A 116 7.92 -14.20 -1.85
CA LEU A 116 8.03 -15.22 -0.80
C LEU A 116 9.46 -15.74 -0.66
N ASN A 117 10.12 -16.05 -1.77
CA ASN A 117 11.50 -16.49 -1.75
C ASN A 117 12.42 -15.41 -1.18
N ALA A 118 12.20 -14.15 -1.54
CA ALA A 118 12.93 -13.01 -0.99
C ALA A 118 12.70 -12.84 0.52
N LEU A 119 11.46 -12.96 0.99
CA LEU A 119 11.09 -12.90 2.40
C LEU A 119 11.72 -14.05 3.20
N ASN A 120 11.66 -15.28 2.67
CA ASN A 120 12.30 -16.44 3.30
C ASN A 120 13.81 -16.26 3.42
N LYS A 121 14.48 -15.75 2.36
CA LYS A 121 15.89 -15.42 2.40
C LYS A 121 16.21 -14.40 3.50
N ALA A 122 15.43 -13.32 3.60
CA ALA A 122 15.59 -12.30 4.64
C ALA A 122 15.43 -12.89 6.05
N LYS A 123 14.39 -13.73 6.25
CA LYS A 123 14.14 -14.43 7.52
C LYS A 123 15.31 -15.34 7.92
N GLN A 124 15.85 -16.13 6.99
CA GLN A 124 17.01 -17.00 7.25
C GLN A 124 18.26 -16.21 7.67
N LEU A 125 18.39 -14.97 7.21
CA LEU A 125 19.48 -14.07 7.58
C LEU A 125 19.24 -13.34 8.92
N GLY A 126 18.10 -13.57 9.58
CA GLY A 126 17.77 -12.97 10.87
C GLY A 126 17.57 -11.46 10.84
N VAL A 127 17.24 -10.88 9.66
CA VAL A 127 16.95 -9.45 9.52
C VAL A 127 15.47 -9.14 9.80
N LYS A 128 15.18 -7.91 10.24
CA LYS A 128 13.79 -7.47 10.52
C LYS A 128 12.96 -7.46 9.25
N THR A 129 11.81 -8.13 9.27
CA THR A 129 10.89 -8.23 8.14
C THR A 129 9.51 -7.72 8.50
N LEU A 130 8.92 -6.91 7.60
CA LEU A 130 7.53 -6.51 7.64
C LEU A 130 6.86 -6.90 6.34
N CYS A 131 5.68 -7.48 6.40
CA CYS A 131 4.85 -7.77 5.23
C CYS A 131 3.67 -6.81 5.17
N ILE A 132 3.44 -6.21 3.99
CA ILE A 132 2.19 -5.52 3.65
C ILE A 132 1.46 -6.40 2.65
N THR A 133 0.32 -6.95 3.04
CA THR A 133 -0.49 -7.85 2.20
C THR A 133 -1.98 -7.61 2.43
N ASN A 134 -2.79 -8.12 1.52
CA ASN A 134 -4.24 -8.06 1.61
C ASN A 134 -4.86 -9.33 2.21
N LYS A 135 -4.04 -10.35 2.52
CA LYS A 135 -4.52 -11.67 3.02
C LYS A 135 -3.77 -12.06 4.31
N GLU A 136 -4.48 -12.03 5.43
CA GLU A 136 -3.92 -12.39 6.75
C GLU A 136 -3.54 -13.86 6.89
N ASN A 137 -4.13 -14.76 6.11
CA ASN A 137 -3.83 -16.19 6.14
C ASN A 137 -2.80 -16.61 5.08
N SER A 138 -2.15 -15.64 4.40
CA SER A 138 -1.18 -15.94 3.36
C SER A 138 0.16 -16.38 3.93
N THR A 139 0.96 -17.04 3.08
CA THR A 139 2.32 -17.48 3.42
C THR A 139 3.21 -16.31 3.82
N ALA A 140 3.13 -15.16 3.12
CA ALA A 140 3.90 -13.96 3.47
C ALA A 140 3.52 -13.42 4.85
N TRP A 141 2.21 -13.39 5.18
CA TRP A 141 1.71 -12.97 6.48
C TRP A 141 2.26 -13.84 7.62
N GLN A 142 2.24 -15.14 7.45
CA GLN A 142 2.73 -16.08 8.46
C GLN A 142 4.25 -16.06 8.62
N THR A 143 4.97 -15.71 7.56
CA THR A 143 6.44 -15.76 7.53
C THR A 143 7.07 -14.50 8.13
N ALA A 144 6.49 -13.31 7.87
CA ALA A 144 7.06 -12.04 8.32
C ALA A 144 6.93 -11.84 9.84
N GLU A 145 7.90 -11.12 10.42
CA GLU A 145 7.91 -10.74 11.84
C GLU A 145 6.82 -9.71 12.16
N TYR A 146 6.73 -8.64 11.34
CA TYR A 146 5.73 -7.59 11.44
C TYR A 146 4.77 -7.66 10.26
N ARG A 147 3.53 -7.22 10.46
CA ARG A 147 2.45 -7.43 9.49
C ARG A 147 1.53 -6.23 9.44
N VAL A 148 1.15 -5.84 8.23
CA VAL A 148 0.16 -4.80 7.95
C VAL A 148 -0.80 -5.32 6.88
N ASN A 149 -2.10 -5.31 7.17
CA ASN A 149 -3.13 -5.64 6.20
C ASN A 149 -3.52 -4.37 5.44
N CYS A 150 -3.49 -4.39 4.11
CA CYS A 150 -3.91 -3.24 3.31
C CYS A 150 -5.43 -3.12 3.12
N LEU A 151 -6.22 -4.05 3.67
CA LEU A 151 -7.69 -3.97 3.80
C LEU A 151 -8.45 -3.72 2.47
N ALA A 152 -7.83 -4.05 1.33
CA ALA A 152 -8.42 -3.81 0.00
C ALA A 152 -9.57 -4.77 -0.35
N GLY A 153 -9.83 -5.78 0.48
CA GLY A 153 -10.79 -6.83 0.16
C GLY A 153 -10.31 -7.73 -0.99
N GLU A 154 -11.18 -8.59 -1.50
CA GLU A 154 -10.84 -9.46 -2.62
C GLU A 154 -10.70 -8.64 -3.91
N GLU A 155 -9.56 -8.76 -4.61
CA GLU A 155 -9.31 -8.20 -5.94
C GLU A 155 -9.29 -9.33 -6.97
N LYS A 156 -10.25 -9.31 -7.90
CA LYS A 156 -10.46 -10.34 -8.93
C LYS A 156 -9.84 -9.99 -10.26
N SER A 157 -9.62 -8.68 -10.48
CA SER A 157 -9.05 -8.17 -11.71
C SER A 157 -7.57 -8.50 -11.83
N ILE A 158 -7.11 -8.73 -13.06
CA ILE A 158 -5.68 -8.96 -13.34
C ILE A 158 -4.88 -7.66 -13.09
N ALA A 159 -5.41 -6.54 -13.57
CA ALA A 159 -4.81 -5.24 -13.30
C ALA A 159 -5.11 -4.80 -11.87
N SER A 160 -4.06 -4.57 -11.08
CA SER A 160 -4.22 -4.11 -9.71
C SER A 160 -4.70 -2.65 -9.70
N THR A 161 -5.78 -2.39 -8.96
CA THR A 161 -6.40 -1.07 -8.81
C THR A 161 -6.51 -0.68 -7.35
N LYS A 162 -7.52 -1.17 -6.65
CA LYS A 162 -7.78 -0.88 -5.24
C LYS A 162 -6.66 -1.36 -4.30
N ALA A 163 -6.04 -2.52 -4.61
CA ALA A 163 -4.93 -3.02 -3.81
C ALA A 163 -3.69 -2.15 -3.95
N LEU A 164 -3.39 -1.62 -5.15
CA LEU A 164 -2.31 -0.66 -5.37
C LEU A 164 -2.49 0.58 -4.49
N THR A 165 -3.65 1.21 -4.57
CA THR A 165 -3.98 2.43 -3.82
C THR A 165 -3.95 2.18 -2.30
N ALA A 166 -4.47 1.03 -1.86
CA ALA A 166 -4.44 0.62 -0.46
C ALA A 166 -3.01 0.40 0.05
N GLN A 167 -2.14 -0.26 -0.72
CA GLN A 167 -0.72 -0.44 -0.40
C GLN A 167 0.00 0.90 -0.28
N MET A 168 -0.24 1.83 -1.22
CA MET A 168 0.35 3.18 -1.18
C MET A 168 -0.04 3.93 0.10
N LEU A 169 -1.32 3.90 0.48
CA LEU A 169 -1.79 4.56 1.72
C LEU A 169 -1.19 3.91 2.97
N CYS A 170 -1.12 2.57 3.04
CA CYS A 170 -0.49 1.88 4.16
C CYS A 170 0.99 2.23 4.30
N LEU A 171 1.73 2.31 3.19
CA LEU A 171 3.14 2.71 3.20
C LEU A 171 3.32 4.17 3.60
N TYR A 172 2.43 5.06 3.14
CA TYR A 172 2.45 6.46 3.55
C TYR A 172 2.21 6.60 5.06
N LEU A 173 1.17 5.94 5.58
CA LEU A 173 0.90 5.91 7.03
C LEU A 173 2.10 5.35 7.80
N LEU A 174 2.77 4.32 7.29
CA LEU A 174 3.95 3.77 7.94
C LEU A 174 5.12 4.77 7.99
N ALA A 175 5.33 5.56 6.93
CA ALA A 175 6.32 6.65 6.91
C ALA A 175 5.96 7.73 7.95
N LEU A 176 4.70 8.15 8.01
CA LEU A 176 4.21 9.11 9.01
C LEU A 176 4.36 8.57 10.45
N ARG A 177 4.09 7.28 10.69
CA ARG A 177 4.31 6.65 12.00
C ARG A 177 5.75 6.78 12.45
N TYR A 178 6.70 6.56 11.56
CA TYR A 178 8.11 6.72 11.90
C TYR A 178 8.49 8.19 12.12
N ALA A 179 7.88 9.12 11.37
CA ALA A 179 8.04 10.55 11.60
C ALA A 179 7.50 10.97 12.98
N GLN A 180 6.30 10.47 13.36
CA GLN A 180 5.74 10.69 14.71
C GLN A 180 6.68 10.15 15.81
N GLN A 181 7.32 9.02 15.62
CA GLN A 181 8.29 8.47 16.58
C GLN A 181 9.56 9.34 16.75
N LYS A 182 9.87 10.16 15.76
CA LYS A 182 10.95 11.14 15.76
C LYS A 182 10.48 12.55 16.16
N GLU A 183 9.23 12.66 16.67
CA GLU A 183 8.61 13.94 17.07
C GLU A 183 8.46 14.96 15.93
N VAL A 184 8.46 14.48 14.67
CA VAL A 184 8.17 15.33 13.50
C VAL A 184 6.67 15.58 13.42
N ASP A 185 6.28 16.83 13.22
CA ASP A 185 4.88 17.20 13.02
C ASP A 185 4.37 16.67 11.68
N VAL A 186 3.34 15.84 11.74
CA VAL A 186 2.69 15.20 10.57
C VAL A 186 1.22 15.63 10.39
N ASN A 187 0.76 16.64 11.14
CA ASN A 187 -0.65 17.03 11.18
C ASN A 187 -1.16 17.49 9.81
N GLU A 188 -0.36 18.18 9.03
CA GLU A 188 -0.74 18.60 7.68
C GLU A 188 -0.95 17.39 6.78
N HIS A 189 0.00 16.42 6.76
CA HIS A 189 -0.12 15.18 6.01
C HIS A 189 -1.40 14.41 6.38
N LEU A 190 -1.67 14.23 7.68
CA LEU A 190 -2.87 13.55 8.15
C LEU A 190 -4.16 14.28 7.78
N SER A 191 -4.16 15.62 7.84
CA SER A 191 -5.29 16.44 7.40
C SER A 191 -5.61 16.23 5.91
N GLN A 192 -4.59 16.14 5.06
CA GLN A 192 -4.77 15.88 3.62
C GLN A 192 -5.19 14.44 3.36
N LEU A 193 -4.58 13.46 4.03
CA LEU A 193 -4.96 12.05 3.87
C LEU A 193 -6.42 11.78 4.26
N LYS A 194 -6.95 12.45 5.29
CA LYS A 194 -8.37 12.33 5.67
C LYS A 194 -9.34 12.83 4.60
N LYS A 195 -8.89 13.69 3.69
CA LYS A 195 -9.69 14.16 2.54
C LYS A 195 -9.57 13.23 1.32
N LEU A 196 -8.58 12.32 1.33
CA LEU A 196 -8.27 11.49 0.17
C LEU A 196 -9.47 10.65 -0.31
N PRO A 197 -10.28 10.01 0.55
CA PRO A 197 -11.48 9.29 0.10
C PRO A 197 -12.43 10.18 -0.71
N GLU A 198 -12.70 11.39 -0.26
CA GLU A 198 -13.57 12.35 -0.95
C GLU A 198 -12.95 12.84 -2.27
N ILE A 199 -11.63 13.06 -2.30
CA ILE A 199 -10.92 13.47 -3.52
C ILE A 199 -11.00 12.37 -4.58
N ILE A 200 -10.77 11.10 -4.21
CA ILE A 200 -10.89 9.97 -5.13
C ILE A 200 -12.34 9.83 -5.63
N GLU A 201 -13.33 9.97 -4.74
CA GLU A 201 -14.74 9.91 -5.11
C GLU A 201 -15.10 10.97 -6.17
N LYS A 202 -14.68 12.22 -5.97
CA LYS A 202 -14.85 13.30 -6.97
C LYS A 202 -14.09 13.00 -8.28
N THR A 203 -12.93 12.38 -8.20
CA THR A 203 -12.17 11.97 -9.39
C THR A 203 -12.93 10.92 -10.20
N LEU A 204 -13.59 9.97 -9.52
CA LEU A 204 -14.39 8.93 -10.17
C LEU A 204 -15.65 9.49 -10.88
N GLU A 205 -16.14 10.68 -10.52
CA GLU A 205 -17.21 11.34 -11.25
C GLU A 205 -16.81 11.71 -12.70
N LEU A 206 -15.51 11.80 -12.99
CA LEU A 206 -14.99 12.04 -14.34
C LEU A 206 -15.22 10.86 -15.29
N ASP A 207 -15.61 9.68 -14.80
CA ASP A 207 -15.89 8.48 -15.60
C ASP A 207 -16.85 8.79 -16.75
N SER A 208 -17.91 9.55 -16.49
CA SER A 208 -18.89 9.96 -17.51
C SER A 208 -18.29 10.77 -18.67
N LYS A 209 -17.21 11.51 -18.41
CA LYS A 209 -16.50 12.32 -19.41
C LYS A 209 -15.39 11.50 -20.11
N ILE A 210 -14.77 10.56 -19.40
CA ILE A 210 -13.65 9.75 -19.91
C ILE A 210 -14.16 8.60 -20.78
N LYS A 211 -15.28 7.99 -20.45
CA LYS A 211 -15.85 6.84 -21.16
C LYS A 211 -16.08 7.06 -22.67
N PRO A 212 -16.63 8.22 -23.14
CA PRO A 212 -16.71 8.50 -24.56
C PRO A 212 -15.34 8.60 -25.25
N LEU A 213 -14.34 9.18 -24.59
CA LEU A 213 -12.98 9.27 -25.10
C LEU A 213 -12.32 7.87 -25.18
N ALA A 214 -12.47 7.03 -24.17
CA ALA A 214 -11.99 5.65 -24.18
C ALA A 214 -12.62 4.84 -25.34
N ASN A 215 -13.93 4.99 -25.56
CA ASN A 215 -14.65 4.37 -26.67
C ASN A 215 -14.17 4.88 -28.03
N PHE A 216 -13.80 6.15 -28.15
CA PHE A 216 -13.20 6.69 -29.37
C PHE A 216 -11.81 6.08 -29.61
N LEU A 217 -10.94 6.07 -28.58
CA LEU A 217 -9.57 5.57 -28.68
C LEU A 217 -9.50 4.05 -28.91
N SER A 218 -10.47 3.28 -28.41
CA SER A 218 -10.51 1.82 -28.60
C SER A 218 -10.64 1.37 -30.07
N LYS A 219 -11.00 2.30 -30.97
CA LYS A 219 -11.07 2.05 -32.42
C LYS A 219 -9.70 2.08 -33.11
N TYR A 220 -8.69 2.58 -32.44
CA TYR A 220 -7.33 2.65 -32.93
C TYR A 220 -6.51 1.53 -32.26
N LYS A 221 -5.87 0.71 -33.09
CA LYS A 221 -4.97 -0.38 -32.66
C LYS A 221 -3.55 0.10 -32.56
#